data_5bd721b0ca10d68d9f0d739cebc5c694
#
_entry.id   5bd721b0ca10d68d9f0d739cebc5c694
#
_cell.length_a   1.000
_cell.length_b   1.000
_cell.length_c   1.000
_cell.angle_alpha   90.00
_cell.angle_beta   90.00
_cell.angle_gamma   90.00
#
_symmetry.space_group_name_H-M   'P 1'
#
loop_
_entity.id
_entity.type
_entity.pdbx_description
1 polymer ?
#
loop_
_entity_poly.entity_id
_entity_poly.type
_entity_poly.pdbx_seq_one_letter_code
_entity_poly.pdbx_strand_id
1 'polypeptide(L)'
;MRERAVVCLSGGMDSTVCAALAARDFDAYGIHFSYGQRTEARELASAREVARLVGLKDLMELRTDLFRRIGGSALTDPAIAVPESVQGALEESAHRHGDEVPVTYVPFRNAHFLAAAVSWAEVLDAKTVFIGAVEQDSSGYPDCRPAYYDAFNALIAAGTRDGSIRVETPLIRLRKHEIVRLGVELRAPLHVSWSCYAGQAEACGACESCALRLKAFAEAGVQDPIPYAARDSASGVRAGAVQV
;
A
#
# COMPACT_ATOMS: atom_id res chain seq x y z
N MET A 1 2.90 30.01 -6.84
CA MET A 1 3.51 28.66 -6.75
C MET A 1 2.55 27.81 -5.96
N ARG A 2 2.37 26.54 -6.34
CA ARG A 2 1.60 25.60 -5.51
C ARG A 2 2.36 25.31 -4.22
N GLU A 3 1.63 24.97 -3.16
CA GLU A 3 2.23 24.43 -1.93
C GLU A 3 2.92 23.11 -2.22
N ARG A 4 4.00 22.81 -1.46
CA ARG A 4 4.72 21.54 -1.59
C ARG A 4 4.15 20.50 -0.65
N ALA A 5 4.18 19.26 -1.11
CA ALA A 5 3.81 18.10 -0.29
C ALA A 5 4.77 16.93 -0.53
N VAL A 6 4.96 16.08 0.47
CA VAL A 6 5.67 14.80 0.36
C VAL A 6 4.66 13.66 0.36
N VAL A 7 4.87 12.64 -0.48
CA VAL A 7 3.99 11.47 -0.58
C VAL A 7 4.79 10.20 -0.33
N CYS A 8 4.41 9.40 0.66
CA CYS A 8 4.94 8.05 0.85
C CYS A 8 4.42 7.15 -0.29
N LEU A 9 5.29 6.80 -1.24
CA LEU A 9 4.95 6.11 -2.47
C LEU A 9 5.55 4.70 -2.49
N SER A 10 4.77 3.69 -2.16
CA SER A 10 5.20 2.28 -2.22
C SER A 10 5.14 1.69 -3.63
N GLY A 11 4.38 2.27 -4.54
CA GLY A 11 4.05 1.71 -5.86
C GLY A 11 2.82 0.80 -5.85
N GLY A 12 2.21 0.56 -4.68
CA GLY A 12 0.94 -0.14 -4.54
C GLY A 12 -0.26 0.72 -4.92
N MET A 13 -1.42 0.09 -5.08
CA MET A 13 -2.67 0.72 -5.52
C MET A 13 -3.02 1.96 -4.68
N ASP A 14 -3.06 1.81 -3.35
CA ASP A 14 -3.48 2.89 -2.46
C ASP A 14 -2.52 4.08 -2.51
N SER A 15 -1.21 3.82 -2.48
CA SER A 15 -0.20 4.87 -2.58
C SER A 15 -0.20 5.56 -3.96
N THR A 16 -0.58 4.85 -5.03
CA THR A 16 -0.74 5.41 -6.37
C THR A 16 -1.92 6.40 -6.42
N VAL A 17 -3.06 6.04 -5.83
CA VAL A 17 -4.22 6.93 -5.74
C VAL A 17 -3.91 8.14 -4.86
N CYS A 18 -3.24 7.91 -3.74
CA CYS A 18 -2.80 8.98 -2.84
C CYS A 18 -1.83 9.96 -3.53
N ALA A 19 -0.89 9.46 -4.34
CA ALA A 19 0.04 10.28 -5.11
C ALA A 19 -0.68 11.10 -6.21
N ALA A 20 -1.66 10.51 -6.90
CA ALA A 20 -2.46 11.22 -7.89
C ALA A 20 -3.27 12.35 -7.26
N LEU A 21 -3.84 12.11 -6.07
CA LEU A 21 -4.57 13.10 -5.30
C LEU A 21 -3.65 14.27 -4.86
N ALA A 22 -2.49 13.96 -4.32
CA ALA A 22 -1.52 14.96 -3.91
C ALA A 22 -1.00 15.79 -5.10
N ALA A 23 -0.67 15.16 -6.22
CA ALA A 23 -0.17 15.82 -7.43
C ALA A 23 -1.23 16.73 -8.09
N ARG A 24 -2.52 16.47 -7.87
CA ARG A 24 -3.61 17.34 -8.35
C ARG A 24 -3.53 18.73 -7.70
N ASP A 25 -3.25 18.80 -6.41
CA ASP A 25 -3.41 20.02 -5.61
C ASP A 25 -2.08 20.66 -5.22
N PHE A 26 -0.97 19.89 -5.18
CA PHE A 26 0.35 20.31 -4.70
C PHE A 26 1.45 20.15 -5.75
N ASP A 27 2.57 20.84 -5.54
CA ASP A 27 3.87 20.46 -6.10
C ASP A 27 4.39 19.28 -5.25
N ALA A 28 4.03 18.04 -5.65
CA ALA A 28 4.24 16.84 -4.85
C ALA A 28 5.60 16.18 -5.13
N TYR A 29 6.25 15.69 -4.07
CA TYR A 29 7.52 14.95 -4.05
C TYR A 29 7.28 13.55 -3.49
N GLY A 30 7.77 12.52 -4.16
CA GLY A 30 7.61 11.13 -3.72
C GLY A 30 8.76 10.65 -2.85
N ILE A 31 8.48 9.83 -1.84
CA ILE A 31 9.50 9.09 -1.10
C ILE A 31 9.16 7.61 -1.12
N HIS A 32 10.09 6.79 -1.64
CA HIS A 32 9.98 5.33 -1.73
C HIS A 32 10.97 4.67 -0.78
N PHE A 33 10.55 3.57 -0.16
CA PHE A 33 11.36 2.79 0.75
C PHE A 33 11.57 1.37 0.23
N SER A 34 12.85 1.03 -0.02
CA SER A 34 13.34 -0.32 -0.24
C SER A 34 13.90 -0.84 1.09
N TYR A 35 13.22 -1.81 1.72
CA TYR A 35 13.53 -2.26 3.07
C TYR A 35 13.72 -3.79 3.18
N GLY A 36 13.94 -4.43 2.04
CA GLY A 36 14.13 -5.88 1.93
C GLY A 36 12.83 -6.66 1.79
N GLN A 37 11.74 -6.01 1.39
CA GLN A 37 10.48 -6.68 1.06
C GLN A 37 10.63 -7.60 -0.15
N ARG A 38 9.81 -8.67 -0.20
CA ARG A 38 9.93 -9.76 -1.21
C ARG A 38 9.87 -9.27 -2.66
N THR A 39 9.08 -8.25 -2.94
CA THR A 39 8.88 -7.68 -4.27
C THR A 39 9.52 -6.31 -4.44
N GLU A 40 10.59 -6.02 -3.68
CA GLU A 40 11.28 -4.72 -3.63
C GLU A 40 11.56 -4.12 -5.00
N ALA A 41 12.19 -4.89 -5.90
CA ALA A 41 12.54 -4.40 -7.23
C ALA A 41 11.29 -4.04 -8.07
N ARG A 42 10.23 -4.83 -7.96
CA ARG A 42 8.97 -4.59 -8.70
C ARG A 42 8.21 -3.39 -8.13
N GLU A 43 8.16 -3.27 -6.81
CA GLU A 43 7.53 -2.13 -6.14
C GLU A 43 8.25 -0.82 -6.47
N LEU A 44 9.59 -0.82 -6.44
CA LEU A 44 10.39 0.34 -6.83
C LEU A 44 10.16 0.73 -8.29
N ALA A 45 10.12 -0.25 -9.21
CA ALA A 45 9.83 0.02 -10.62
C ALA A 45 8.43 0.64 -10.79
N SER A 46 7.44 0.14 -10.05
CA SER A 46 6.09 0.72 -10.02
C SER A 46 6.09 2.14 -9.45
N ALA A 47 6.77 2.37 -8.34
CA ALA A 47 6.85 3.70 -7.73
C ALA A 47 7.47 4.74 -8.66
N ARG A 48 8.55 4.38 -9.37
CA ARG A 48 9.19 5.25 -10.39
C ARG A 48 8.23 5.61 -11.52
N GLU A 49 7.52 4.61 -12.05
CA GLU A 49 6.60 4.83 -13.15
C GLU A 49 5.35 5.61 -12.71
N VAL A 50 4.82 5.34 -11.53
CA VAL A 50 3.75 6.15 -10.92
C VAL A 50 4.22 7.60 -10.76
N ALA A 51 5.39 7.83 -10.16
CA ALA A 51 5.94 9.18 -9.95
C ALA A 51 6.03 9.98 -11.26
N ARG A 52 6.54 9.32 -12.32
CA ARG A 52 6.63 9.90 -13.67
C ARG A 52 5.25 10.23 -14.26
N LEU A 53 4.29 9.30 -14.18
CA LEU A 53 2.96 9.45 -14.80
C LEU A 53 2.07 10.46 -14.09
N VAL A 54 2.15 10.57 -12.76
CA VAL A 54 1.40 11.58 -12.00
C VAL A 54 2.11 12.94 -11.96
N GLY A 55 3.36 13.00 -12.42
CA GLY A 55 4.13 14.25 -12.53
C GLY A 55 4.68 14.73 -11.19
N LEU A 56 5.16 13.83 -10.32
CA LEU A 56 5.89 14.21 -9.12
C LEU A 56 7.15 14.99 -9.50
N LYS A 57 7.52 15.98 -8.67
CA LYS A 57 8.69 16.85 -8.92
C LYS A 57 10.01 16.11 -8.75
N ASP A 58 10.03 15.16 -7.82
CA ASP A 58 11.18 14.30 -7.53
C ASP A 58 10.69 13.01 -6.86
N LEU A 59 11.53 11.96 -6.86
CA LEU A 59 11.32 10.71 -6.13
C LEU A 59 12.59 10.36 -5.37
N MET A 60 12.55 10.55 -4.05
CA MET A 60 13.61 10.09 -3.15
C MET A 60 13.48 8.57 -2.91
N GLU A 61 14.55 7.84 -3.19
CA GLU A 61 14.63 6.40 -2.95
C GLU A 61 15.51 6.13 -1.73
N LEU A 62 14.89 5.65 -0.65
CA LEU A 62 15.62 5.26 0.56
C LEU A 62 15.74 3.75 0.64
N ARG A 63 16.96 3.28 0.95
CA ARG A 63 17.24 1.86 1.19
C ARG A 63 17.67 1.63 2.63
N THR A 64 17.15 0.57 3.24
CA THR A 64 17.52 0.15 4.60
C THR A 64 17.45 -1.37 4.73
N ASP A 65 18.31 -1.95 5.53
CA ASP A 65 18.28 -3.37 5.92
C ASP A 65 17.64 -3.57 7.32
N LEU A 66 17.21 -2.48 7.95
CA LEU A 66 16.74 -2.44 9.34
C LEU A 66 15.68 -3.51 9.60
N PHE A 67 14.61 -3.56 8.79
CA PHE A 67 13.50 -4.47 9.02
C PHE A 67 13.85 -5.94 8.77
N ARG A 68 14.81 -6.23 7.89
CA ARG A 68 15.39 -7.57 7.75
C ARG A 68 16.14 -7.99 9.01
N ARG A 69 16.89 -7.08 9.61
CA ARG A 69 17.67 -7.34 10.82
C ARG A 69 16.80 -7.47 12.06
N ILE A 70 15.69 -6.71 12.13
CA ILE A 70 14.70 -6.83 13.20
C ILE A 70 13.95 -8.16 13.06
N GLY A 71 13.57 -8.55 11.81
CA GLY A 71 12.83 -9.79 11.54
C GLY A 71 11.37 -9.72 11.95
N GLY A 72 10.72 -10.89 12.06
CA GLY A 72 9.37 -11.04 12.60
C GLY A 72 8.24 -10.74 11.62
N SER A 73 8.51 -10.59 10.31
CA SER A 73 7.49 -10.38 9.30
C SER A 73 7.71 -11.26 8.06
N ALA A 74 6.64 -11.88 7.58
CA ALA A 74 6.66 -12.64 6.33
C ALA A 74 7.03 -11.81 5.10
N LEU A 75 6.95 -10.49 5.16
CA LEU A 75 7.34 -9.62 4.05
C LEU A 75 8.85 -9.40 3.96
N THR A 76 9.59 -9.53 5.06
CA THR A 76 11.03 -9.25 5.13
C THR A 76 11.87 -10.48 5.48
N ASP A 77 11.26 -11.54 6.01
CA ASP A 77 11.91 -12.81 6.36
C ASP A 77 11.43 -13.93 5.43
N PRO A 78 12.31 -14.47 4.55
CA PRO A 78 11.93 -15.55 3.65
C PRO A 78 11.62 -16.88 4.36
N ALA A 79 12.04 -17.06 5.62
CA ALA A 79 11.73 -18.24 6.42
C ALA A 79 10.27 -18.28 6.89
N ILE A 80 9.58 -17.13 6.93
CA ILE A 80 8.17 -17.03 7.30
C ILE A 80 7.33 -17.06 6.02
N ALA A 81 6.45 -18.07 5.87
CA ALA A 81 5.59 -18.17 4.69
C ALA A 81 4.58 -17.00 4.62
N VAL A 82 4.37 -16.46 3.42
CA VAL A 82 3.25 -15.55 3.18
C VAL A 82 1.97 -16.39 3.06
N PRO A 83 0.93 -16.12 3.85
CA PRO A 83 -0.31 -16.88 3.76
C PRO A 83 -0.94 -16.77 2.36
N GLU A 84 -1.37 -17.90 1.81
CA GLU A 84 -2.23 -17.90 0.64
C GLU A 84 -3.68 -17.62 1.07
N SER A 85 -4.34 -16.76 0.32
CA SER A 85 -5.76 -16.46 0.55
C SER A 85 -6.59 -17.58 -0.05
N VAL A 86 -7.12 -18.46 0.79
CA VAL A 86 -8.12 -19.46 0.36
C VAL A 86 -9.43 -18.71 0.08
N GLN A 87 -10.07 -18.98 -1.07
CA GLN A 87 -11.42 -18.45 -1.34
C GLN A 87 -12.36 -18.89 -0.19
N GLY A 88 -12.87 -17.92 0.58
CA GLY A 88 -13.62 -18.13 1.83
C GLY A 88 -12.97 -17.52 3.06
N ALA A 89 -11.64 -17.44 3.12
CA ALA A 89 -10.94 -16.80 4.24
C ALA A 89 -11.07 -15.26 4.26
N LEU A 90 -11.46 -14.64 3.14
CA LEU A 90 -11.74 -13.21 3.09
C LEU A 90 -12.99 -12.81 3.88
N GLU A 91 -13.98 -13.70 3.99
CA GLU A 91 -15.17 -13.48 4.83
C GLU A 91 -14.86 -13.70 6.31
N GLU A 92 -13.96 -14.63 6.64
CA GLU A 92 -13.48 -14.85 8.00
C GLU A 92 -12.50 -13.74 8.46
N SER A 93 -11.68 -13.19 7.58
CA SER A 93 -10.78 -12.08 7.95
C SER A 93 -11.54 -10.78 8.25
N ALA A 94 -12.66 -10.54 7.59
CA ALA A 94 -13.57 -9.45 7.90
C ALA A 94 -14.26 -9.61 9.29
N HIS A 95 -14.32 -10.83 9.81
CA HIS A 95 -14.91 -11.15 11.14
C HIS A 95 -13.86 -11.44 12.21
N ARG A 96 -12.57 -11.49 11.88
CA ARG A 96 -11.49 -11.55 12.89
C ARG A 96 -11.33 -10.19 13.57
N HIS A 97 -12.33 -9.82 14.37
CA HIS A 97 -12.20 -8.84 15.44
C HIS A 97 -11.45 -9.48 16.62
N GLY A 98 -10.26 -10.04 16.34
CA GLY A 98 -9.35 -10.57 17.34
C GLY A 98 -8.06 -9.76 17.29
N ASP A 99 -7.44 -9.53 18.45
CA ASP A 99 -6.21 -8.76 18.67
C ASP A 99 -4.94 -9.32 17.97
N GLU A 100 -5.08 -10.23 17.02
CA GLU A 100 -3.97 -10.93 16.40
C GLU A 100 -3.47 -10.16 15.17
N VAL A 101 -2.27 -9.58 15.33
CA VAL A 101 -1.58 -8.85 14.27
C VAL A 101 -1.08 -9.84 13.21
N PRO A 102 -1.37 -9.63 11.90
CA PRO A 102 -0.97 -10.55 10.85
C PRO A 102 0.54 -10.74 10.73
N VAL A 103 0.97 -11.94 10.31
CA VAL A 103 2.40 -12.25 10.10
C VAL A 103 3.06 -11.39 9.02
N THR A 104 2.27 -10.70 8.18
CA THR A 104 2.72 -9.75 7.16
C THR A 104 2.97 -8.34 7.72
N TYR A 105 2.59 -8.09 8.97
CA TYR A 105 2.89 -6.83 9.63
C TYR A 105 4.41 -6.67 9.82
N VAL A 106 4.96 -5.56 9.37
CA VAL A 106 6.36 -5.18 9.65
C VAL A 106 6.34 -4.24 10.85
N PRO A 107 6.91 -4.63 12.00
CA PRO A 107 6.76 -3.90 13.25
C PRO A 107 7.12 -2.42 13.14
N PHE A 108 6.14 -1.56 13.43
CA PHE A 108 6.28 -0.09 13.51
C PHE A 108 6.86 0.58 12.25
N ARG A 109 6.70 -0.07 11.08
CA ARG A 109 7.29 0.36 9.80
C ARG A 109 6.84 1.77 9.40
N ASN A 110 5.54 2.08 9.51
CA ASN A 110 5.01 3.36 9.08
C ASN A 110 5.60 4.54 9.88
N ALA A 111 5.99 4.33 11.14
CA ALA A 111 6.67 5.37 11.93
C ALA A 111 8.02 5.76 11.32
N HIS A 112 8.83 4.78 10.90
CA HIS A 112 10.12 5.03 10.25
C HIS A 112 9.95 5.77 8.92
N PHE A 113 8.96 5.36 8.13
CA PHE A 113 8.66 6.00 6.84
C PHE A 113 8.19 7.43 7.02
N LEU A 114 7.28 7.66 7.95
CA LEU A 114 6.77 8.99 8.27
C LEU A 114 7.86 9.89 8.86
N ALA A 115 8.73 9.38 9.73
CA ALA A 115 9.83 10.17 10.28
C ALA A 115 10.76 10.68 9.18
N ALA A 116 11.14 9.82 8.22
CA ALA A 116 11.95 10.23 7.07
C ALA A 116 11.20 11.22 6.14
N ALA A 117 9.91 10.97 5.88
CA ALA A 117 9.10 11.85 5.04
C ALA A 117 8.93 13.24 5.67
N VAL A 118 8.71 13.32 6.99
CA VAL A 118 8.61 14.58 7.74
C VAL A 118 9.94 15.34 7.72
N SER A 119 11.07 14.64 7.92
CA SER A 119 12.40 15.26 7.84
C SER A 119 12.63 15.89 6.46
N TRP A 120 12.23 15.19 5.39
CA TRP A 120 12.36 15.74 4.04
C TRP A 120 11.37 16.89 3.77
N ALA A 121 10.14 16.77 4.27
CA ALA A 121 9.13 17.83 4.18
C ALA A 121 9.63 19.14 4.83
N GLU A 122 10.31 19.04 5.97
CA GLU A 122 10.90 20.20 6.66
C GLU A 122 11.99 20.89 5.82
N VAL A 123 12.83 20.12 5.12
CA VAL A 123 13.86 20.65 4.21
C VAL A 123 13.23 21.28 2.96
N LEU A 124 12.15 20.69 2.45
CA LEU A 124 11.42 21.19 1.28
C LEU A 124 10.52 22.39 1.60
N ASP A 125 10.36 22.78 2.86
CA ASP A 125 9.31 23.69 3.32
C ASP A 125 7.91 23.25 2.89
N ALA A 126 7.66 21.92 2.90
CA ALA A 126 6.37 21.31 2.67
C ALA A 126 5.62 21.17 4.00
N LYS A 127 4.33 21.51 4.01
CA LYS A 127 3.50 21.44 5.23
C LYS A 127 2.65 20.19 5.29
N THR A 128 2.63 19.41 4.22
CA THR A 128 1.78 18.22 4.12
C THR A 128 2.60 16.99 3.72
N VAL A 129 2.42 15.90 4.46
CA VAL A 129 2.95 14.57 4.15
C VAL A 129 1.75 13.65 3.92
N PHE A 130 1.65 13.06 2.74
CA PHE A 130 0.59 12.11 2.40
C PHE A 130 1.04 10.65 2.57
N ILE A 131 0.16 9.82 3.09
CA ILE A 131 0.32 8.36 3.12
C ILE A 131 -1.00 7.67 2.77
N GLY A 132 -0.94 6.68 1.88
CA GLY A 132 -2.09 5.87 1.44
C GLY A 132 -2.45 4.76 2.43
N ALA A 133 -2.61 5.11 3.71
CA ALA A 133 -3.06 4.17 4.72
C ALA A 133 -4.57 3.95 4.66
N VAL A 134 -5.01 2.73 4.96
CA VAL A 134 -6.41 2.32 4.95
C VAL A 134 -6.69 1.53 6.22
N GLU A 135 -7.72 1.90 6.98
CA GLU A 135 -8.15 1.18 8.18
C GLU A 135 -9.13 0.04 7.80
N GLN A 136 -10.10 0.36 6.94
CA GLN A 136 -11.08 -0.62 6.45
C GLN A 136 -10.45 -1.50 5.38
N ASP A 137 -10.80 -2.78 5.37
CA ASP A 137 -10.21 -3.79 4.47
C ASP A 137 -8.68 -3.89 4.58
N SER A 138 -8.09 -3.38 5.66
CA SER A 138 -6.69 -3.58 6.00
C SER A 138 -6.53 -4.85 6.83
N SER A 139 -5.34 -5.42 6.77
CA SER A 139 -4.99 -6.67 7.47
C SER A 139 -4.91 -6.52 9.00
N GLY A 140 -5.53 -5.50 9.63
CA GLY A 140 -5.49 -5.31 11.08
C GLY A 140 -4.17 -4.69 11.60
N TYR A 141 -3.43 -3.99 10.76
CA TYR A 141 -2.17 -3.34 11.17
C TYR A 141 -2.42 -2.19 12.15
N PRO A 142 -1.78 -2.20 13.33
CA PRO A 142 -1.99 -1.17 14.35
C PRO A 142 -1.59 0.23 13.89
N ASP A 143 -0.61 0.35 12.99
CA ASP A 143 -0.11 1.59 12.42
C ASP A 143 -0.89 2.07 11.16
N CYS A 144 -2.10 1.51 10.94
CA CYS A 144 -3.06 1.97 9.93
C CYS A 144 -4.36 2.54 10.56
N ARG A 145 -4.40 2.74 11.86
CA ARG A 145 -5.57 3.26 12.58
C ARG A 145 -5.54 4.79 12.66
N PRO A 146 -6.69 5.50 12.61
CA PRO A 146 -6.75 6.96 12.76
C PRO A 146 -6.02 7.47 14.00
N ALA A 147 -6.23 6.84 15.15
CA ALA A 147 -5.58 7.22 16.42
C ALA A 147 -4.04 7.20 16.35
N TYR A 148 -3.46 6.32 15.53
CA TYR A 148 -2.01 6.31 15.30
C TYR A 148 -1.54 7.60 14.62
N TYR A 149 -2.26 8.07 13.59
CA TYR A 149 -1.92 9.30 12.86
C TYR A 149 -2.19 10.56 13.68
N ASP A 150 -3.22 10.55 14.52
CA ASP A 150 -3.47 11.65 15.49
C ASP A 150 -2.29 11.79 16.45
N ALA A 151 -1.82 10.68 17.03
CA ALA A 151 -0.64 10.66 17.91
C ALA A 151 0.64 11.07 17.18
N PHE A 152 0.82 10.61 15.94
CA PHE A 152 1.97 10.96 15.13
C PHE A 152 1.98 12.46 14.76
N ASN A 153 0.83 13.02 14.43
CA ASN A 153 0.68 14.46 14.21
C ASN A 153 0.98 15.30 15.45
N ALA A 154 0.61 14.82 16.65
CA ALA A 154 0.99 15.48 17.89
C ALA A 154 2.52 15.43 18.12
N LEU A 155 3.17 14.30 17.79
CA LEU A 155 4.63 14.17 17.83
C LEU A 155 5.32 15.16 16.86
N ILE A 156 4.84 15.27 15.63
CA ILE A 156 5.35 16.21 14.64
C ILE A 156 5.24 17.66 15.14
N ALA A 157 4.08 18.02 15.67
CA ALA A 157 3.84 19.38 16.19
C ALA A 157 4.80 19.75 17.31
N ALA A 158 5.21 18.78 18.13
CA ALA A 158 6.17 18.99 19.22
C ALA A 158 7.64 18.91 18.77
N GLY A 159 7.93 18.16 17.71
CA GLY A 159 9.28 17.72 17.34
C GLY A 159 9.86 18.38 16.09
N THR A 160 9.10 19.18 15.34
CA THR A 160 9.57 19.90 14.15
C THR A 160 9.76 21.38 14.42
N ARG A 161 10.49 22.07 13.54
CA ARG A 161 10.93 23.47 13.73
C ARG A 161 9.80 24.43 14.10
N ASP A 162 8.67 24.35 13.40
CA ASP A 162 7.52 25.25 13.59
C ASP A 162 6.21 24.53 13.93
N GLY A 163 6.25 23.19 13.99
CA GLY A 163 5.08 22.36 14.31
C GLY A 163 3.97 22.39 13.26
N SER A 164 4.23 22.93 12.05
CA SER A 164 3.20 23.17 11.04
C SER A 164 2.97 21.98 10.09
N ILE A 165 3.89 21.01 10.05
CA ILE A 165 3.77 19.83 9.18
C ILE A 165 2.65 18.93 9.69
N ARG A 166 1.87 18.35 8.77
CA ARG A 166 0.81 17.38 9.06
C ARG A 166 0.90 16.17 8.15
N VAL A 167 0.64 15.00 8.72
CA VAL A 167 0.41 13.77 7.97
C VAL A 167 -1.08 13.68 7.64
N GLU A 168 -1.36 13.57 6.35
CA GLU A 168 -2.70 13.41 5.81
C GLU A 168 -2.90 11.98 5.31
N THR A 169 -4.03 11.41 5.67
CA THR A 169 -4.43 10.04 5.33
C THR A 169 -5.76 10.03 4.57
N PRO A 170 -5.79 10.53 3.32
CA PRO A 170 -7.03 10.80 2.60
C PRO A 170 -7.86 9.54 2.31
N LEU A 171 -7.24 8.36 2.39
CA LEU A 171 -7.87 7.07 2.09
C LEU A 171 -8.28 6.29 3.35
N ILE A 172 -7.96 6.78 4.55
CA ILE A 172 -7.99 6.01 5.80
C ILE A 172 -9.36 5.36 6.08
N ARG A 173 -10.46 6.04 5.72
CA ARG A 173 -11.85 5.60 5.95
C ARG A 173 -12.52 5.01 4.73
N LEU A 174 -11.84 4.99 3.58
CA LEU A 174 -12.39 4.47 2.34
C LEU A 174 -12.27 2.94 2.29
N ARG A 175 -13.27 2.29 1.72
CA ARG A 175 -13.19 0.88 1.34
C ARG A 175 -12.37 0.73 0.07
N LYS A 176 -11.79 -0.44 -0.15
CA LYS A 176 -10.93 -0.69 -1.32
C LYS A 176 -11.59 -0.37 -2.66
N HIS A 177 -12.88 -0.69 -2.85
CA HIS A 177 -13.60 -0.36 -4.07
C HIS A 177 -13.83 1.15 -4.25
N GLU A 178 -13.97 1.90 -3.15
CA GLU A 178 -14.08 3.37 -3.21
C GLU A 178 -12.73 4.00 -3.60
N ILE A 179 -11.62 3.42 -3.14
CA ILE A 179 -10.26 3.82 -3.56
C ILE A 179 -10.05 3.57 -5.05
N VAL A 180 -10.53 2.42 -5.58
CA VAL A 180 -10.47 2.15 -7.03
C VAL A 180 -11.28 3.19 -7.81
N ARG A 181 -12.52 3.50 -7.39
CA ARG A 181 -13.37 4.52 -8.04
C ARG A 181 -12.70 5.90 -8.02
N LEU A 182 -12.16 6.30 -6.88
CA LEU A 182 -11.40 7.55 -6.76
C LEU A 182 -10.18 7.54 -7.69
N GLY A 183 -9.45 6.42 -7.77
CA GLY A 183 -8.32 6.28 -8.68
C GLY A 183 -8.70 6.42 -10.15
N VAL A 184 -9.85 5.87 -10.55
CA VAL A 184 -10.40 6.04 -11.92
C VAL A 184 -10.79 7.49 -12.17
N GLU A 185 -11.47 8.15 -11.23
CA GLU A 185 -11.84 9.56 -11.32
C GLU A 185 -10.61 10.47 -11.47
N LEU A 186 -9.58 10.23 -10.68
CA LEU A 186 -8.31 10.95 -10.71
C LEU A 186 -7.43 10.59 -11.93
N ARG A 187 -7.81 9.59 -12.72
CA ARG A 187 -6.98 9.00 -13.78
C ARG A 187 -5.62 8.53 -13.24
N ALA A 188 -5.62 8.02 -12.01
CA ALA A 188 -4.42 7.47 -11.40
C ALA A 188 -3.89 6.29 -12.24
N PRO A 189 -2.57 6.14 -12.40
CA PRO A 189 -1.98 5.12 -13.26
C PRO A 189 -2.03 3.73 -12.61
N LEU A 190 -3.24 3.21 -12.34
CA LEU A 190 -3.48 1.92 -11.68
C LEU A 190 -2.88 0.73 -12.43
N HIS A 191 -2.68 0.86 -13.75
CA HIS A 191 -2.10 -0.16 -14.63
C HIS A 191 -0.60 -0.43 -14.37
N VAL A 192 0.11 0.49 -13.73
CA VAL A 192 1.51 0.31 -13.33
C VAL A 192 1.68 0.06 -11.84
N SER A 193 0.61 0.15 -11.04
CA SER A 193 0.67 -0.10 -9.59
C SER A 193 0.85 -1.60 -9.30
N TRP A 194 1.55 -1.94 -8.22
CA TRP A 194 1.87 -3.31 -7.86
C TRP A 194 1.57 -3.61 -6.39
N SER A 195 0.75 -4.62 -6.15
CA SER A 195 0.34 -5.02 -4.79
C SER A 195 0.70 -6.47 -4.45
N CYS A 196 1.05 -7.31 -5.44
CA CYS A 196 1.32 -8.72 -5.22
C CYS A 196 2.56 -8.95 -4.34
N TYR A 197 2.46 -9.87 -3.37
CA TYR A 197 3.57 -10.21 -2.48
C TYR A 197 4.53 -11.27 -3.05
N ALA A 198 4.16 -11.98 -4.10
CA ALA A 198 4.89 -13.13 -4.63
C ALA A 198 5.34 -12.96 -6.08
N GLY A 199 4.50 -12.42 -6.97
CA GLY A 199 4.80 -12.27 -8.39
C GLY A 199 5.76 -11.13 -8.70
N GLN A 200 6.44 -11.21 -9.82
CA GLN A 200 7.35 -10.17 -10.31
C GLN A 200 6.89 -9.59 -11.68
N ALA A 201 6.61 -10.44 -12.64
CA ALA A 201 6.12 -10.04 -13.98
C ALA A 201 4.58 -10.01 -14.03
N GLU A 202 3.95 -11.05 -13.51
CA GLU A 202 2.50 -11.20 -13.37
C GLU A 202 2.13 -11.34 -11.90
N ALA A 203 1.00 -10.77 -11.49
CA ALA A 203 0.51 -10.92 -10.14
C ALA A 203 0.01 -12.35 -9.92
N CYS A 204 0.30 -12.96 -8.77
CA CYS A 204 -0.03 -14.37 -8.51
C CYS A 204 -1.54 -14.66 -8.46
N GLY A 205 -2.37 -13.64 -8.21
CA GLY A 205 -3.82 -13.80 -8.06
C GLY A 205 -4.30 -14.53 -6.79
N ALA A 206 -3.36 -15.07 -5.99
CA ALA A 206 -3.68 -15.97 -4.87
C ALA A 206 -3.33 -15.40 -3.48
N CYS A 207 -2.36 -14.49 -3.35
CA CYS A 207 -2.04 -13.88 -2.07
C CYS A 207 -3.15 -12.94 -1.60
N GLU A 208 -3.20 -12.66 -0.31
CA GLU A 208 -4.20 -11.78 0.31
C GLU A 208 -4.33 -10.43 -0.41
N SER A 209 -3.21 -9.79 -0.73
CA SER A 209 -3.21 -8.51 -1.44
C SER A 209 -3.80 -8.60 -2.85
N CYS A 210 -3.55 -9.69 -3.59
CA CYS A 210 -4.18 -9.93 -4.89
C CYS A 210 -5.68 -10.15 -4.75
N ALA A 211 -6.11 -10.92 -3.76
CA ALA A 211 -7.52 -11.21 -3.52
C ALA A 211 -8.31 -9.94 -3.16
N LEU A 212 -7.76 -9.11 -2.25
CA LEU A 212 -8.35 -7.82 -1.89
C LEU A 212 -8.41 -6.87 -3.09
N ARG A 213 -7.36 -6.82 -3.92
CA ARG A 213 -7.31 -5.98 -5.11
C ARG A 213 -8.35 -6.42 -6.14
N LEU A 214 -8.42 -7.71 -6.48
CA LEU A 214 -9.39 -8.24 -7.45
C LEU A 214 -10.83 -8.00 -6.99
N LYS A 215 -11.11 -8.22 -5.69
CA LYS A 215 -12.42 -7.92 -5.09
C LYS A 215 -12.75 -6.43 -5.22
N ALA A 216 -11.80 -5.53 -4.92
CA ALA A 216 -12.01 -4.10 -5.00
C ALA A 216 -12.36 -3.63 -6.41
N PHE A 217 -11.64 -4.13 -7.43
CA PHE A 217 -11.93 -3.80 -8.84
C PHE A 217 -13.29 -4.34 -9.29
N ALA A 218 -13.63 -5.58 -8.90
CA ALA A 218 -14.95 -6.18 -9.19
C ALA A 218 -16.09 -5.37 -8.56
N GLU A 219 -15.98 -5.00 -7.28
CA GLU A 219 -16.97 -4.19 -6.57
C GLU A 219 -17.05 -2.73 -7.08
N ALA A 220 -15.95 -2.21 -7.63
CA ALA A 220 -15.95 -0.92 -8.31
C ALA A 220 -16.62 -0.97 -9.69
N GLY A 221 -16.84 -2.15 -10.26
CA GLY A 221 -17.42 -2.35 -11.59
C GLY A 221 -16.44 -2.07 -12.72
N VAL A 222 -15.14 -2.19 -12.48
CA VAL A 222 -14.08 -1.96 -13.47
C VAL A 222 -13.11 -3.16 -13.51
N GLN A 223 -12.51 -3.40 -14.66
CA GLN A 223 -11.49 -4.45 -14.80
C GLN A 223 -10.16 -3.98 -14.22
N ASP A 224 -9.48 -4.87 -13.47
CA ASP A 224 -8.13 -4.60 -13.00
C ASP A 224 -7.16 -4.61 -14.20
N PRO A 225 -6.40 -3.52 -14.41
CA PRO A 225 -5.56 -3.39 -15.59
C PRO A 225 -4.20 -4.10 -15.52
N ILE A 226 -3.84 -4.75 -14.39
CA ILE A 226 -2.55 -5.45 -14.29
C ILE A 226 -2.67 -6.91 -14.75
N PRO A 227 -1.57 -7.52 -15.26
CA PRO A 227 -1.58 -8.92 -15.64
C PRO A 227 -1.55 -9.84 -14.42
N TYR A 228 -2.28 -10.94 -14.50
CA TYR A 228 -2.31 -12.03 -13.53
C TYR A 228 -1.84 -13.33 -14.16
N ALA A 229 -1.04 -14.11 -13.43
CA ALA A 229 -0.65 -15.44 -13.82
C ALA A 229 -1.89 -16.33 -14.05
N ALA A 230 -1.86 -17.11 -15.13
CA ALA A 230 -2.93 -18.07 -15.41
C ALA A 230 -3.05 -19.04 -14.22
N ARG A 231 -4.24 -19.17 -13.64
CA ARG A 231 -4.50 -20.23 -12.66
C ARG A 231 -4.58 -21.54 -13.40
N ASP A 232 -3.69 -22.48 -13.09
CA ASP A 232 -3.85 -23.85 -13.53
C ASP A 232 -5.20 -24.37 -13.03
N SER A 233 -6.12 -24.66 -13.95
CA SER A 233 -7.44 -25.22 -13.68
C SER A 233 -7.38 -26.68 -13.20
N ALA A 234 -6.26 -27.12 -12.64
CA ALA A 234 -5.97 -28.48 -12.20
C ALA A 234 -6.20 -28.69 -10.69
N SER A 235 -7.40 -28.32 -10.19
CA SER A 235 -8.00 -28.98 -9.02
C SER A 235 -9.49 -29.21 -9.31
N GLY A 236 -9.71 -30.02 -10.36
CA GLY A 236 -11.03 -30.45 -10.76
C GLY A 236 -11.66 -31.33 -9.70
N VAL A 237 -12.76 -30.89 -9.14
CA VAL A 237 -13.78 -31.76 -8.59
C VAL A 237 -14.31 -32.61 -9.76
N ARG A 238 -13.97 -33.90 -9.78
CA ARG A 238 -14.59 -34.87 -10.69
C ARG A 238 -16.09 -34.89 -10.42
N ALA A 239 -16.86 -34.33 -11.37
CA ALA A 239 -18.29 -34.61 -11.40
C ALA A 239 -18.48 -36.13 -11.60
N GLY A 240 -18.99 -36.79 -10.58
CA GLY A 240 -19.39 -38.20 -10.67
C GLY A 240 -20.52 -38.34 -11.70
N ALA A 241 -20.22 -39.04 -12.78
CA ALA A 241 -21.24 -39.51 -13.72
C ALA A 241 -22.14 -40.52 -12.98
N VAL A 242 -23.38 -40.16 -12.73
CA VAL A 242 -24.44 -41.12 -12.39
C VAL A 242 -24.89 -41.71 -13.74
N GLN A 243 -24.54 -42.99 -13.97
CA GLN A 243 -25.20 -43.81 -15.01
C GLN A 243 -26.44 -44.43 -14.36
N VAL A 244 -27.57 -44.26 -15.05
CA VAL A 244 -28.79 -45.08 -14.92
C VAL A 244 -28.71 -46.14 -15.99
#